data_8abe60e69d0be76bb6e57c4b74f35f13
#
_entry.id   8abe60e69d0be76bb6e57c4b74f35f13
#
_cell.length_a   1.000
_cell.length_b   1.000
_cell.length_c   1.000
_cell.angle_alpha   90.00
_cell.angle_beta   90.00
_cell.angle_gamma   90.00
#
_symmetry.space_group_name_H-M   'P 1'
#
loop_
_entity.id
_entity.type
_entity.pdbx_description
1 polymer ?
#
loop_
_entity_poly.entity_id
_entity_poly.type
_entity_poly.pdbx_seq_one_letter_code
_entity_poly.pdbx_strand_id
1 'polypeptide(L)'
;NEPERLQKVLNKLVEIQAGLAKKVSLADLIVLGGSAAIEQAAKEGGFKAKVPFHAGRGDASQEMTDAESFEVLEPTNDAFRNFMNAKYVVEPEELMLDKAQLLGLTASEMTALIGGMRVLGTNFGGTKHGVFTDKEGVLTNDFFVNLTDMNYSWKPVGDNLYNIVNRKTGVTKWTATRVDLIFGSNSI
;
A
#
# COMPACT_ATOMS: atom_id res chain seq x y z
N ASN A 1 -11.44 4.36 8.64
CA ASN A 1 -10.73 4.55 7.38
C ASN A 1 -11.53 3.90 6.26
N GLU A 2 -12.26 4.66 5.45
CA GLU A 2 -13.08 4.20 4.32
C GLU A 2 -14.08 3.07 4.68
N PRO A 3 -14.93 3.23 5.71
CA PRO A 3 -15.76 2.15 6.22
C PRO A 3 -16.75 1.60 5.18
N GLU A 4 -17.27 2.44 4.30
CA GLU A 4 -18.20 2.01 3.24
C GLU A 4 -17.52 1.10 2.20
N ARG A 5 -16.25 1.39 1.85
CA ARG A 5 -15.47 0.56 0.93
C ARG A 5 -15.14 -0.78 1.57
N LEU A 6 -14.73 -0.76 2.84
CA LEU A 6 -14.46 -1.97 3.60
C LEU A 6 -15.71 -2.84 3.70
N GLN A 7 -16.87 -2.25 4.03
CA GLN A 7 -18.13 -2.99 4.17
C GLN A 7 -18.54 -3.70 2.88
N LYS A 8 -18.34 -3.06 1.71
CA LYS A 8 -18.63 -3.70 0.42
C LYS A 8 -17.78 -4.95 0.20
N VAL A 9 -16.49 -4.89 0.54
CA VAL A 9 -15.59 -6.04 0.42
C VAL A 9 -15.98 -7.14 1.40
N LEU A 10 -16.25 -6.81 2.66
CA LEU A 10 -16.66 -7.78 3.68
C LEU A 10 -17.97 -8.48 3.29
N ASN A 11 -18.97 -7.74 2.82
CA ASN A 11 -20.23 -8.32 2.35
C ASN A 11 -19.99 -9.35 1.23
N LYS A 12 -19.08 -9.04 0.29
CA LYS A 12 -18.75 -9.97 -0.78
C LYS A 12 -18.04 -11.23 -0.29
N LEU A 13 -17.17 -11.09 0.69
CA LEU A 13 -16.49 -12.25 1.31
C LEU A 13 -17.49 -13.13 2.09
N VAL A 14 -18.46 -12.54 2.77
CA VAL A 14 -19.55 -13.27 3.46
C VAL A 14 -20.40 -14.04 2.46
N GLU A 15 -20.76 -13.44 1.32
CA GLU A 15 -21.48 -14.16 0.24
C GLU A 15 -20.68 -15.37 -0.25
N ILE A 16 -19.38 -15.21 -0.47
CA ILE A 16 -18.48 -16.30 -0.87
C ILE A 16 -18.46 -17.38 0.21
N GLN A 17 -18.28 -16.99 1.48
CA GLN A 17 -18.25 -17.92 2.62
C GLN A 17 -19.52 -18.79 2.65
N ALA A 18 -20.68 -18.17 2.48
CA ALA A 18 -21.97 -18.87 2.50
C ALA A 18 -22.13 -19.89 1.36
N GLY A 19 -21.45 -19.67 0.22
CA GLY A 19 -21.47 -20.58 -0.92
C GLY A 19 -20.45 -21.74 -0.86
N LEU A 20 -19.57 -21.76 0.14
CA LEU A 20 -18.55 -22.78 0.24
C LEU A 20 -19.06 -24.09 0.86
N ALA A 21 -18.71 -25.21 0.27
CA ALA A 21 -19.05 -26.53 0.80
C ALA A 21 -18.29 -26.88 2.11
N LYS A 22 -17.15 -26.24 2.34
CA LYS A 22 -16.34 -26.39 3.56
C LYS A 22 -16.46 -25.15 4.42
N LYS A 23 -16.52 -25.34 5.74
CA LYS A 23 -16.52 -24.23 6.70
C LYS A 23 -15.14 -23.57 6.70
N VAL A 24 -15.10 -22.29 6.36
CA VAL A 24 -13.91 -21.44 6.37
C VAL A 24 -14.23 -20.19 7.18
N SER A 25 -13.29 -19.69 7.98
CA SER A 25 -13.46 -18.44 8.72
C SER A 25 -13.45 -17.24 7.79
N LEU A 26 -14.14 -16.18 8.16
CA LEU A 26 -14.09 -14.91 7.44
C LEU A 26 -12.68 -14.31 7.49
N ALA A 27 -11.98 -14.48 8.63
CA ALA A 27 -10.60 -14.05 8.80
C ALA A 27 -9.65 -14.71 7.78
N ASP A 28 -9.78 -16.01 7.53
CA ASP A 28 -9.00 -16.70 6.50
C ASP A 28 -9.39 -16.24 5.10
N LEU A 29 -10.68 -15.98 4.84
CA LEU A 29 -11.12 -15.45 3.54
C LEU A 29 -10.60 -14.04 3.26
N ILE A 30 -10.50 -13.18 4.27
CA ILE A 30 -9.92 -11.84 4.14
C ILE A 30 -8.46 -11.95 3.66
N VAL A 31 -7.67 -12.79 4.31
CA VAL A 31 -6.26 -13.00 3.94
C VAL A 31 -6.14 -13.63 2.56
N LEU A 32 -6.94 -14.65 2.27
CA LEU A 32 -6.93 -15.32 0.97
C LEU A 32 -7.35 -14.38 -0.15
N GLY A 33 -8.35 -13.53 0.09
CA GLY A 33 -8.78 -12.50 -0.86
C GLY A 33 -7.68 -11.50 -1.19
N GLY A 34 -6.93 -11.05 -0.18
CA GLY A 34 -5.76 -10.20 -0.37
C GLY A 34 -4.66 -10.90 -1.18
N SER A 35 -4.35 -12.15 -0.86
CA SER A 35 -3.38 -12.97 -1.61
C SER A 35 -3.79 -13.14 -3.08
N ALA A 36 -5.05 -13.46 -3.33
CA ALA A 36 -5.59 -13.62 -4.69
C ALA A 36 -5.55 -12.31 -5.49
N ALA A 37 -5.80 -11.17 -4.85
CA ALA A 37 -5.72 -9.86 -5.49
C ALA A 37 -4.28 -9.54 -5.94
N ILE A 38 -3.27 -9.84 -5.12
CA ILE A 38 -1.86 -9.67 -5.46
C ILE A 38 -1.45 -10.60 -6.61
N GLU A 39 -1.88 -11.87 -6.56
CA GLU A 39 -1.61 -12.84 -7.64
C GLU A 39 -2.23 -12.39 -8.97
N GLN A 40 -3.46 -11.86 -8.93
CA GLN A 40 -4.13 -11.33 -10.11
C GLN A 40 -3.42 -10.10 -10.67
N ALA A 41 -3.04 -9.14 -9.81
CA ALA A 41 -2.30 -7.96 -10.21
C ALA A 41 -0.93 -8.30 -10.84
N ALA A 42 -0.24 -9.30 -10.29
CA ALA A 42 1.02 -9.80 -10.86
C ALA A 42 0.80 -10.46 -12.23
N LYS A 43 -0.26 -11.27 -12.36
CA LYS A 43 -0.62 -11.92 -13.62
C LYS A 43 -0.93 -10.90 -14.73
N GLU A 44 -1.65 -9.83 -14.41
CA GLU A 44 -1.93 -8.71 -15.32
C GLU A 44 -0.65 -7.97 -15.71
N GLY A 45 0.33 -7.90 -14.80
CA GLY A 45 1.68 -7.39 -15.06
C GLY A 45 2.57 -8.33 -15.88
N GLY A 46 2.09 -9.53 -16.23
CA GLY A 46 2.84 -10.52 -17.01
C GLY A 46 3.69 -11.47 -16.18
N PHE A 47 3.51 -11.49 -14.85
CA PHE A 47 4.29 -12.32 -13.94
C PHE A 47 3.44 -13.41 -13.29
N LYS A 48 4.07 -14.56 -13.00
CA LYS A 48 3.46 -15.60 -12.17
C LYS A 48 3.96 -15.43 -10.74
N ALA A 49 3.07 -15.03 -9.87
CA ALA A 49 3.31 -15.00 -8.42
C ALA A 49 2.40 -16.01 -7.74
N LYS A 50 2.88 -16.59 -6.64
CA LYS A 50 2.08 -17.38 -5.72
C LYS A 50 2.34 -16.84 -4.33
N VAL A 51 1.29 -16.27 -3.73
CA VAL A 51 1.38 -15.72 -2.37
C VAL A 51 1.14 -16.85 -1.37
N PRO A 52 2.07 -17.12 -0.45
CA PRO A 52 1.88 -18.15 0.57
C PRO A 52 0.65 -17.87 1.42
N PHE A 53 -0.12 -18.91 1.70
CA PHE A 53 -1.31 -18.83 2.54
C PHE A 53 -1.26 -19.93 3.61
N HIS A 54 -1.49 -19.54 4.85
CA HIS A 54 -1.63 -20.45 5.99
C HIS A 54 -3.03 -20.26 6.58
N ALA A 55 -3.83 -21.30 6.53
CA ALA A 55 -5.15 -21.34 7.13
C ALA A 55 -5.07 -21.55 8.65
N GLY A 56 -6.18 -21.29 9.34
CA GLY A 56 -6.34 -21.61 10.76
C GLY A 56 -6.73 -20.44 11.64
N ARG A 57 -7.06 -19.28 11.05
CA ARG A 57 -7.63 -18.15 11.79
C ARG A 57 -9.07 -18.46 12.17
N GLY A 58 -9.45 -18.09 13.40
CA GLY A 58 -10.83 -18.11 13.85
C GLY A 58 -11.47 -16.73 13.74
N ASP A 59 -12.79 -16.71 13.70
CA ASP A 59 -13.56 -15.45 13.79
C ASP A 59 -13.87 -15.18 15.27
N ALA A 60 -13.75 -13.93 15.69
CA ALA A 60 -14.18 -13.44 17.00
C ALA A 60 -15.50 -12.67 16.87
N SER A 61 -16.37 -12.80 17.86
CA SER A 61 -17.56 -11.94 17.97
C SER A 61 -17.20 -10.60 18.62
N GLN A 62 -18.13 -9.64 18.56
CA GLN A 62 -17.93 -8.32 19.20
C GLN A 62 -17.76 -8.47 20.73
N GLU A 63 -18.46 -9.40 21.36
CA GLU A 63 -18.36 -9.66 22.80
C GLU A 63 -17.01 -10.27 23.20
N MET A 64 -16.33 -10.93 22.26
CA MET A 64 -15.00 -11.50 22.45
C MET A 64 -13.88 -10.50 22.15
N THR A 65 -14.22 -9.28 21.74
CA THR A 65 -13.26 -8.26 21.34
C THR A 65 -13.19 -7.16 22.40
N ASP A 66 -12.03 -6.99 23.01
CA ASP A 66 -11.74 -5.87 23.90
C ASP A 66 -11.40 -4.64 23.05
N ALA A 67 -12.45 -3.92 22.62
CA ALA A 67 -12.30 -2.79 21.72
C ALA A 67 -11.51 -1.63 22.37
N GLU A 68 -11.64 -1.43 23.68
CA GLU A 68 -10.94 -0.38 24.42
C GLU A 68 -9.43 -0.61 24.42
N SER A 69 -9.00 -1.85 24.64
CA SER A 69 -7.58 -2.21 24.56
C SER A 69 -6.98 -2.08 23.16
N PHE A 70 -7.80 -2.16 22.11
CA PHE A 70 -7.34 -1.96 20.73
C PHE A 70 -7.18 -0.49 20.32
N GLU A 71 -7.76 0.45 21.07
CA GLU A 71 -7.66 1.89 20.75
C GLU A 71 -6.21 2.37 20.66
N VAL A 72 -5.35 1.91 21.56
CA VAL A 72 -3.92 2.26 21.60
C VAL A 72 -3.12 1.70 20.40
N LEU A 73 -3.67 0.73 19.70
CA LEU A 73 -3.06 0.11 18.51
C LEU A 73 -3.54 0.76 17.21
N GLU A 74 -4.41 1.76 17.27
CA GLU A 74 -4.87 2.45 16.06
C GLU A 74 -3.67 3.09 15.36
N PRO A 75 -3.46 2.82 14.05
CA PRO A 75 -2.36 3.39 13.31
C PRO A 75 -2.43 4.91 13.28
N THR A 76 -1.42 5.57 13.82
CA THR A 76 -1.29 7.03 13.81
C THR A 76 -0.59 7.53 12.56
N ASN A 77 0.16 6.67 11.91
CA ASN A 77 0.80 6.92 10.64
C ASN A 77 1.04 5.60 9.88
N ASP A 78 1.09 5.69 8.57
CA ASP A 78 1.50 4.62 7.69
C ASP A 78 2.06 5.22 6.40
N ALA A 79 3.35 5.51 6.38
CA ALA A 79 4.00 6.14 5.24
C ALA A 79 4.04 5.24 4.00
N PHE A 80 3.90 3.91 4.15
CA PHE A 80 3.70 3.01 3.00
C PHE A 80 2.41 3.35 2.23
N ARG A 81 1.39 3.86 2.91
CA ARG A 81 0.11 4.27 2.32
C ARG A 81 -0.09 5.78 2.25
N ASN A 82 0.95 6.57 2.48
CA ASN A 82 0.87 8.03 2.58
C ASN A 82 -0.14 8.54 3.63
N PHE A 83 -0.36 7.76 4.69
CA PHE A 83 -1.19 8.17 5.82
C PHE A 83 -0.33 8.75 6.94
N MET A 84 -0.61 9.98 7.30
CA MET A 84 0.00 10.63 8.47
C MET A 84 -1.04 11.39 9.28
N ASN A 85 -1.00 11.20 10.60
CA ASN A 85 -1.74 12.05 11.50
C ASN A 85 -0.92 13.35 11.72
N ALA A 86 -1.55 14.51 11.54
CA ALA A 86 -0.93 15.84 11.67
C ALA A 86 -0.28 16.15 13.06
N LYS A 87 -0.48 15.28 14.03
CA LYS A 87 0.11 15.39 15.36
C LYS A 87 1.53 14.85 15.49
N TYR A 88 2.06 14.19 14.45
CA TYR A 88 3.40 13.62 14.50
C TYR A 88 4.46 14.63 14.08
N VAL A 89 5.52 14.73 14.89
CA VAL A 89 6.68 15.60 14.67
C VAL A 89 7.81 14.86 13.95
N VAL A 90 7.71 13.52 13.90
CA VAL A 90 8.73 12.65 13.28
C VAL A 90 8.46 12.53 11.77
N GLU A 91 9.52 12.57 11.00
CA GLU A 91 9.42 12.50 9.54
C GLU A 91 8.88 11.14 9.06
N PRO A 92 8.09 11.11 7.97
CA PRO A 92 7.47 9.88 7.47
C PRO A 92 8.46 8.75 7.19
N GLU A 93 9.64 9.07 6.69
CA GLU A 93 10.68 8.10 6.38
C GLU A 93 11.25 7.43 7.63
N GLU A 94 11.36 8.13 8.75
CA GLU A 94 11.82 7.56 10.02
C GLU A 94 10.80 6.58 10.58
N LEU A 95 9.53 6.97 10.59
CA LEU A 95 8.42 6.10 11.01
C LEU A 95 8.30 4.85 10.13
N MET A 96 8.70 4.98 8.88
CA MET A 96 8.70 3.90 7.92
C MET A 96 9.80 2.87 8.21
N LEU A 97 10.95 3.30 8.67
CA LEU A 97 12.04 2.41 9.11
C LEU A 97 11.60 1.54 10.28
N ASP A 98 10.95 2.11 11.28
CA ASP A 98 10.38 1.37 12.41
C ASP A 98 9.38 0.31 11.93
N LYS A 99 8.51 0.68 11.00
CA LYS A 99 7.52 -0.23 10.43
C LYS A 99 8.18 -1.36 9.63
N ALA A 100 9.21 -1.05 8.85
CA ALA A 100 9.97 -2.04 8.10
C ALA A 100 10.65 -3.04 9.05
N GLN A 101 11.22 -2.55 10.16
CA GLN A 101 11.83 -3.39 11.18
C GLN A 101 10.80 -4.31 11.85
N LEU A 102 9.62 -3.79 12.20
CA LEU A 102 8.50 -4.58 12.74
C LEU A 102 8.07 -5.69 11.78
N LEU A 103 8.08 -5.43 10.48
CA LEU A 103 7.72 -6.39 9.45
C LEU A 103 8.88 -7.33 9.08
N GLY A 104 10.07 -7.12 9.64
CA GLY A 104 11.27 -7.90 9.32
C GLY A 104 11.79 -7.69 7.90
N LEU A 105 11.52 -6.51 7.31
CA LEU A 105 11.93 -6.19 5.95
C LEU A 105 13.38 -5.68 5.90
N THR A 106 14.12 -6.14 4.92
CA THR A 106 15.37 -5.52 4.50
C THR A 106 15.12 -4.20 3.75
N ALA A 107 16.13 -3.37 3.57
CA ALA A 107 15.99 -2.11 2.84
C ALA A 107 15.48 -2.30 1.40
N SER A 108 15.96 -3.33 0.71
CA SER A 108 15.51 -3.66 -0.65
C SER A 108 14.06 -4.15 -0.70
N GLU A 109 13.65 -4.97 0.27
CA GLU A 109 12.26 -5.43 0.37
C GLU A 109 11.32 -4.28 0.72
N MET A 110 11.72 -3.37 1.60
CA MET A 110 10.98 -2.16 1.92
C MET A 110 10.79 -1.29 0.67
N THR A 111 11.85 -1.07 -0.10
CA THR A 111 11.80 -0.33 -1.36
C THR A 111 10.85 -0.98 -2.36
N ALA A 112 10.93 -2.30 -2.53
CA ALA A 112 10.03 -3.04 -3.40
C ALA A 112 8.56 -2.96 -2.95
N LEU A 113 8.32 -3.02 -1.64
CA LEU A 113 6.98 -2.88 -1.07
C LEU A 113 6.37 -1.51 -1.36
N ILE A 114 7.14 -0.42 -1.20
CA ILE A 114 6.68 0.93 -1.53
C ILE A 114 6.25 1.00 -2.99
N GLY A 115 7.12 0.62 -3.92
CA GLY A 115 6.83 0.66 -5.35
C GLY A 115 5.62 -0.17 -5.73
N GLY A 116 5.51 -1.38 -5.16
CA GLY A 116 4.35 -2.26 -5.35
C GLY A 116 3.05 -1.65 -4.84
N MET A 117 3.04 -1.09 -3.64
CA MET A 117 1.86 -0.44 -3.07
C MET A 117 1.43 0.79 -3.87
N ARG A 118 2.39 1.57 -4.41
CA ARG A 118 2.09 2.73 -5.26
C ARG A 118 1.40 2.33 -6.56
N VAL A 119 1.95 1.37 -7.30
CA VAL A 119 1.33 0.95 -8.57
C VAL A 119 -0.02 0.25 -8.36
N LEU A 120 -0.24 -0.37 -7.21
CA LEU A 120 -1.54 -0.93 -6.83
C LEU A 120 -2.55 0.14 -6.37
N GLY A 121 -2.13 1.39 -6.17
CA GLY A 121 -3.01 2.47 -5.75
C GLY A 121 -3.55 2.32 -4.33
N THR A 122 -2.76 1.77 -3.41
CA THR A 122 -3.19 1.48 -2.03
C THR A 122 -3.10 2.68 -1.09
N ASN A 123 -2.84 3.87 -1.60
CA ASN A 123 -2.74 5.08 -0.80
C ASN A 123 -4.02 5.37 -0.02
N PHE A 124 -3.85 5.84 1.20
CA PHE A 124 -4.96 6.30 2.03
C PHE A 124 -5.74 7.42 1.33
N GLY A 125 -7.06 7.36 1.42
CA GLY A 125 -7.96 8.35 0.80
C GLY A 125 -7.89 8.38 -0.73
N GLY A 126 -7.31 7.37 -1.38
CA GLY A 126 -7.20 7.29 -2.84
C GLY A 126 -6.28 8.35 -3.45
N THR A 127 -5.36 8.95 -2.67
CA THR A 127 -4.41 9.94 -3.18
C THR A 127 -3.47 9.33 -4.23
N LYS A 128 -3.02 10.15 -5.18
CA LYS A 128 -2.18 9.70 -6.31
C LYS A 128 -0.70 10.02 -6.13
N HIS A 129 -0.28 10.40 -4.92
CA HIS A 129 1.13 10.67 -4.65
C HIS A 129 1.96 9.39 -4.75
N GLY A 130 2.98 9.39 -5.57
CA GLY A 130 3.83 8.23 -5.81
C GLY A 130 3.25 7.19 -6.78
N VAL A 131 2.05 7.36 -7.29
CA VAL A 131 1.43 6.45 -8.27
C VAL A 131 1.98 6.76 -9.66
N PHE A 132 3.18 6.25 -9.96
CA PHE A 132 3.90 6.51 -11.21
C PHE A 132 3.61 5.46 -12.27
N THR A 133 2.35 5.23 -12.55
CA THR A 133 1.90 4.29 -13.57
C THR A 133 0.60 4.76 -14.20
N ASP A 134 0.42 4.46 -15.46
CA ASP A 134 -0.84 4.65 -16.18
C ASP A 134 -1.74 3.39 -16.09
N LYS A 135 -1.26 2.35 -15.39
CA LYS A 135 -1.93 1.05 -15.21
C LYS A 135 -2.10 0.72 -13.73
N GLU A 136 -2.80 1.59 -13.02
CA GLU A 136 -3.06 1.39 -11.59
C GLU A 136 -3.81 0.07 -11.33
N GLY A 137 -3.39 -0.65 -10.30
CA GLY A 137 -3.92 -1.97 -9.95
C GLY A 137 -3.16 -3.12 -10.60
N VAL A 138 -2.24 -2.84 -11.50
CA VAL A 138 -1.37 -3.85 -12.15
C VAL A 138 0.01 -3.81 -11.51
N LEU A 139 0.50 -4.94 -11.06
CA LEU A 139 1.81 -5.03 -10.40
C LEU A 139 2.93 -5.05 -11.44
N THR A 140 3.52 -3.87 -11.66
CA THR A 140 4.64 -3.65 -12.58
C THR A 140 5.79 -2.96 -11.87
N ASN A 141 6.92 -2.79 -12.56
CA ASN A 141 8.05 -1.99 -12.09
C ASN A 141 7.97 -0.51 -12.52
N ASP A 142 6.82 -0.05 -12.99
CA ASP A 142 6.61 1.31 -13.50
C ASP A 142 7.03 2.39 -12.51
N PHE A 143 6.79 2.18 -11.21
CA PHE A 143 7.21 3.11 -10.16
C PHE A 143 8.70 3.43 -10.28
N PHE A 144 9.55 2.42 -10.36
CA PHE A 144 11.00 2.60 -10.43
C PHE A 144 11.46 3.14 -11.77
N VAL A 145 10.90 2.64 -12.87
CA VAL A 145 11.22 3.10 -14.22
C VAL A 145 10.91 4.59 -14.38
N ASN A 146 9.73 5.02 -13.92
CA ASN A 146 9.29 6.41 -14.05
C ASN A 146 9.99 7.34 -13.04
N LEU A 147 10.31 6.84 -11.85
CA LEU A 147 11.04 7.59 -10.82
C LEU A 147 12.44 7.97 -11.31
N THR A 148 13.12 7.04 -11.99
CA THR A 148 14.51 7.21 -12.46
C THR A 148 14.61 7.77 -13.87
N ASP A 149 13.51 8.12 -14.52
CA ASP A 149 13.51 8.67 -15.88
C ASP A 149 14.10 10.08 -15.90
N MET A 150 15.27 10.20 -16.52
CA MET A 150 16.04 11.45 -16.64
C MET A 150 15.36 12.54 -17.48
N ASN A 151 14.29 12.23 -18.21
CA ASN A 151 13.48 13.23 -18.91
C ASN A 151 12.65 14.11 -17.96
N TYR A 152 12.56 13.73 -16.70
CA TYR A 152 11.82 14.45 -15.68
C TYR A 152 12.74 15.04 -14.61
N SER A 153 12.24 16.03 -13.90
CA SER A 153 12.87 16.65 -12.74
C SER A 153 11.85 16.76 -11.61
N TRP A 154 12.34 16.71 -10.41
CA TRP A 154 11.54 16.85 -9.20
C TRP A 154 11.56 18.29 -8.74
N LYS A 155 10.39 18.89 -8.55
CA LYS A 155 10.26 20.25 -8.05
C LYS A 155 9.46 20.25 -6.77
N PRO A 156 10.01 20.73 -5.65
CA PRO A 156 9.27 20.86 -4.41
C PRO A 156 8.10 21.86 -4.62
N VAL A 157 6.93 21.51 -4.11
CA VAL A 157 5.72 22.34 -4.17
C VAL A 157 5.05 22.53 -2.81
N GLY A 158 5.60 21.91 -1.79
CA GLY A 158 5.15 22.00 -0.39
C GLY A 158 6.06 21.21 0.51
N ASP A 159 5.70 21.17 1.79
CA ASP A 159 6.36 20.36 2.79
C ASP A 159 6.36 18.94 2.41
N ASN A 160 6.80 18.08 2.13
CA ASN A 160 6.62 16.67 1.75
C ASN A 160 5.92 16.43 0.39
N LEU A 161 5.86 17.43 -0.50
CA LEU A 161 5.25 17.26 -1.82
C LEU A 161 6.17 17.74 -2.93
N TYR A 162 6.22 16.96 -4.01
CA TYR A 162 7.05 17.21 -5.19
C TYR A 162 6.25 16.96 -6.45
N ASN A 163 6.42 17.84 -7.45
CA ASN A 163 5.92 17.60 -8.79
C ASN A 163 7.01 16.98 -9.66
N ILE A 164 6.65 15.94 -10.42
CA ILE A 164 7.50 15.39 -11.47
C ILE A 164 7.20 16.12 -12.77
N VAL A 165 8.15 16.92 -13.22
CA VAL A 165 7.99 17.84 -14.32
C VAL A 165 8.86 17.42 -15.50
N ASN A 166 8.28 17.31 -16.68
CA ASN A 166 9.02 17.05 -17.90
C ASN A 166 10.00 18.21 -18.18
N ARG A 167 11.29 17.88 -18.36
CA ARG A 167 12.36 18.87 -18.51
C ARG A 167 12.23 19.73 -19.78
N LYS A 168 11.63 19.17 -20.84
CA LYS A 168 11.48 19.87 -22.13
C LYS A 168 10.22 20.71 -22.18
N THR A 169 9.10 20.16 -21.69
CA THR A 169 7.79 20.83 -21.83
C THR A 169 7.36 21.61 -20.60
N GLY A 170 7.97 21.38 -19.45
CA GLY A 170 7.57 21.99 -18.18
C GLY A 170 6.26 21.44 -17.61
N VAL A 171 5.66 20.43 -18.24
CA VAL A 171 4.38 19.85 -17.82
C VAL A 171 4.61 18.90 -16.66
N THR A 172 3.80 19.03 -15.60
CA THR A 172 3.76 18.07 -14.48
C THR A 172 3.05 16.80 -14.93
N LYS A 173 3.70 15.65 -14.74
CA LYS A 173 3.11 14.35 -15.05
C LYS A 173 2.56 13.67 -13.81
N TRP A 174 3.32 13.67 -12.71
CA TRP A 174 2.93 13.04 -11.43
C TRP A 174 3.30 13.91 -10.24
N THR A 175 2.83 13.51 -9.09
CA THR A 175 3.22 14.07 -7.78
C THR A 175 3.80 12.96 -6.90
N ALA A 176 4.69 13.32 -6.00
CA ALA A 176 5.35 12.41 -5.07
C ALA A 176 5.42 12.99 -3.67
N THR A 177 5.63 12.11 -2.71
CA THR A 177 6.06 12.46 -1.37
C THR A 177 7.58 12.29 -1.22
N ARG A 178 8.13 12.82 -0.15
CA ARG A 178 9.54 12.65 0.22
C ARG A 178 9.93 11.17 0.36
N VAL A 179 9.04 10.35 0.87
CA VAL A 179 9.21 8.89 0.96
C VAL A 179 9.50 8.27 -0.40
N ASP A 180 8.75 8.65 -1.44
CA ASP A 180 8.94 8.12 -2.79
C ASP A 180 10.31 8.47 -3.36
N LEU A 181 10.82 9.67 -3.04
CA LEU A 181 12.15 10.11 -3.49
C LEU A 181 13.28 9.39 -2.76
N ILE A 182 13.17 9.26 -1.44
CA ILE A 182 14.24 8.69 -0.62
C ILE A 182 14.38 7.19 -0.89
N PHE A 183 13.29 6.45 -0.82
CA PHE A 183 13.34 4.99 -0.91
C PHE A 183 13.24 4.45 -2.33
N GLY A 184 12.72 5.23 -3.26
CA GLY A 184 12.63 4.81 -4.65
C GLY A 184 13.89 5.06 -5.47
N SER A 185 14.67 6.09 -5.15
CA SER A 185 15.82 6.50 -5.96
C SER A 185 17.13 5.82 -5.59
N ASN A 186 17.18 5.06 -4.51
CA ASN A 186 18.39 4.43 -3.98
C ASN A 186 19.58 5.39 -3.88
N SER A 187 19.33 6.63 -3.49
CA SER A 187 20.34 7.66 -3.30
C SER A 187 20.87 7.66 -1.86
N ILE A 188 21.04 6.48 -1.28
CA ILE A 188 21.69 6.27 0.01
C ILE A 188 23.02 5.60 -0.24
#